data_774668e4682d04609b9f3ab3e9267f16
#
_entry.id   774668e4682d04609b9f3ab3e9267f16
#
_cell.length_a   1.000
_cell.length_b   1.000
_cell.length_c   1.000
_cell.angle_alpha   90.00
_cell.angle_beta   90.00
_cell.angle_gamma   90.00
#
_symmetry.space_group_name_H-M   'P 1'
#
loop_
_entity.id
_entity.type
_entity.pdbx_description
1 polymer ?
#
loop_
_entity_poly.entity_id
_entity_poly.type
_entity_poly.pdbx_seq_one_letter_code
_entity_poly.pdbx_strand_id
1 'polypeptide(L)'
;MATKNLAEDPYEKLANAIVLQAVNDYRTILQKIRRNPQNKGAVEEALRIERFFRSEWYQTLTSVDGEYLINRLRREASGTK
;
A
#
# COMPACT_ATOMS: atom_id res chain seq x y z
N MET A 1 18.30 27.97 -4.32
CA MET A 1 18.09 27.50 -4.36
C MET A 1 17.62 26.91 -4.37
N ALA A 2 17.42 26.76 -4.34
CA ALA A 2 16.97 26.17 -4.27
C ALA A 2 16.35 25.65 -4.34
N THR A 3 15.96 26.02 -4.71
CA THR A 3 15.06 25.41 -4.77
C THR A 3 15.09 24.18 -4.78
N LYS A 4 14.92 23.85 -4.20
CA LYS A 4 14.99 22.61 -4.13
C LYS A 4 13.82 22.00 -4.48
N ASN A 5 13.87 21.21 -5.28
CA ASN A 5 12.81 20.43 -5.74
C ASN A 5 12.43 19.46 -4.67
N LEU A 6 11.18 19.47 -4.27
CA LEU A 6 10.72 18.59 -3.21
C LEU A 6 10.83 17.12 -3.59
N ALA A 7 10.72 16.83 -4.89
CA ALA A 7 10.84 15.46 -5.33
C ALA A 7 12.23 14.90 -5.07
N GLU A 8 13.18 15.78 -4.80
CA GLU A 8 14.53 15.34 -4.52
C GLU A 8 14.84 15.30 -3.04
N ASP A 9 13.87 15.62 -2.21
CA ASP A 9 14.04 15.50 -0.78
C ASP A 9 14.23 14.02 -0.44
N PRO A 10 15.39 13.64 0.12
CA PRO A 10 15.64 12.22 0.42
C PRO A 10 14.59 11.61 1.33
N TYR A 11 14.11 12.40 2.28
CA TYR A 11 13.10 11.88 3.20
C TYR A 11 11.82 11.57 2.45
N GLU A 12 11.40 12.46 1.57
CA GLU A 12 10.18 12.26 0.83
C GLU A 12 10.29 11.09 -0.14
N LYS A 13 11.46 10.93 -0.75
CA LYS A 13 11.67 9.78 -1.61
C LYS A 13 11.57 8.47 -0.84
N LEU A 14 12.15 8.45 0.35
CA LEU A 14 12.10 7.26 1.18
C LEU A 14 10.66 6.96 1.59
N ALA A 15 9.92 7.97 2.00
CA ALA A 15 8.53 7.78 2.40
C ALA A 15 7.71 7.21 1.25
N ASN A 16 7.89 7.76 0.05
CA ASN A 16 7.17 7.27 -1.11
C ASN A 16 7.56 5.83 -1.44
N ALA A 17 8.83 5.50 -1.29
CA ALA A 17 9.28 4.13 -1.58
C ALA A 17 8.64 3.14 -0.63
N ILE A 18 8.52 3.50 0.64
CA ILE A 18 7.91 2.62 1.63
C ILE A 18 6.44 2.37 1.28
N VAL A 19 5.72 3.43 0.94
CA VAL A 19 4.32 3.30 0.59
C VAL A 19 4.15 2.48 -0.69
N LEU A 20 4.97 2.73 -1.69
CA LEU A 20 4.88 1.99 -2.94
C LEU A 20 5.20 0.51 -2.77
N GLN A 21 6.17 0.21 -1.89
CA GLN A 21 6.48 -1.18 -1.61
C GLN A 21 5.26 -1.88 -1.03
N ALA A 22 4.59 -1.23 -0.08
CA ALA A 22 3.41 -1.82 0.54
C ALA A 22 2.28 -2.00 -0.47
N VAL A 23 2.10 -1.03 -1.36
CA VAL A 23 1.09 -1.12 -2.41
C VAL A 23 1.36 -2.32 -3.31
N ASN A 24 2.60 -2.48 -3.73
CA ASN A 24 2.96 -3.59 -4.60
C ASN A 24 2.79 -4.93 -3.90
N ASP A 25 3.20 -4.99 -2.63
CA ASP A 25 3.03 -6.21 -1.85
C ASP A 25 1.55 -6.57 -1.70
N TYR A 26 0.73 -5.56 -1.44
CA TYR A 26 -0.70 -5.78 -1.27
C TYR A 26 -1.32 -6.28 -2.58
N ARG A 27 -0.95 -5.68 -3.70
CA ARG A 27 -1.45 -6.15 -4.99
C ARG A 27 -1.12 -7.62 -5.23
N THR A 28 0.12 -7.98 -4.93
CA THR A 28 0.57 -9.35 -5.13
C THR A 28 -0.21 -10.31 -4.25
N ILE A 29 -0.39 -9.94 -2.99
CA ILE A 29 -1.05 -10.84 -2.06
C ILE A 29 -2.54 -10.98 -2.37
N LEU A 30 -3.17 -9.90 -2.82
CA LEU A 30 -4.57 -9.97 -3.20
C LEU A 30 -4.77 -10.88 -4.42
N GLN A 31 -3.82 -10.88 -5.34
CA GLN A 31 -3.89 -11.80 -6.48
C GLN A 31 -3.79 -13.24 -6.03
N LYS A 32 -2.95 -13.51 -5.06
CA LYS A 32 -2.85 -14.86 -4.51
C LYS A 32 -4.15 -15.31 -3.87
N ILE A 33 -4.77 -14.41 -3.12
CA ILE A 33 -6.04 -14.72 -2.48
C ILE A 33 -7.11 -14.97 -3.52
N ARG A 34 -7.10 -14.19 -4.58
CA ARG A 34 -8.09 -14.37 -5.63
C ARG A 34 -7.98 -15.73 -6.27
N ARG A 35 -6.74 -16.20 -6.50
CA ARG A 35 -6.52 -17.51 -7.09
C ARG A 35 -6.85 -18.64 -6.13
N ASN A 36 -6.58 -18.43 -4.85
CA ASN A 36 -6.79 -19.46 -3.86
C ASN A 36 -7.29 -18.84 -2.56
N PRO A 37 -8.61 -18.62 -2.44
CA PRO A 37 -9.16 -17.99 -1.23
C PRO A 37 -8.91 -18.76 0.05
N GLN A 38 -8.51 -20.03 -0.06
CA GLN A 38 -8.25 -20.85 1.11
C GLN A 38 -6.82 -20.69 1.64
N ASN A 39 -6.02 -19.89 0.98
CA ASN A 39 -4.63 -19.68 1.39
C ASN A 39 -4.61 -18.76 2.61
N LYS A 40 -4.54 -19.38 3.79
CA LYS A 40 -4.60 -18.62 5.04
C LYS A 40 -3.39 -17.71 5.21
N GLY A 41 -2.22 -18.16 4.77
CA GLY A 41 -1.03 -17.34 4.87
C GLY A 41 -1.17 -16.06 4.09
N ALA A 42 -1.77 -16.14 2.89
CA ALA A 42 -1.98 -14.95 2.09
C ALA A 42 -2.97 -14.00 2.74
N VAL A 43 -4.03 -14.56 3.33
CA VAL A 43 -5.02 -13.72 4.02
C VAL A 43 -4.38 -13.00 5.20
N GLU A 44 -3.56 -13.71 5.97
CA GLU A 44 -2.90 -13.08 7.10
C GLU A 44 -1.93 -11.99 6.67
N GLU A 45 -1.24 -12.22 5.57
CA GLU A 45 -0.34 -11.22 5.05
C GLU A 45 -1.11 -9.98 4.60
N ALA A 46 -2.24 -10.18 3.94
CA ALA A 46 -3.07 -9.05 3.53
C ALA A 46 -3.52 -8.23 4.73
N LEU A 47 -3.91 -8.91 5.81
CA LEU A 47 -4.35 -8.20 7.00
C LEU A 47 -3.20 -7.42 7.63
N ARG A 48 -2.00 -7.98 7.58
CA ARG A 48 -0.82 -7.29 8.12
C ARG A 48 -0.55 -6.02 7.33
N ILE A 49 -0.64 -6.09 6.01
CA ILE A 49 -0.42 -4.92 5.18
C ILE A 49 -1.51 -3.88 5.39
N GLU A 50 -2.76 -4.33 5.57
CA GLU A 50 -3.85 -3.39 5.85
C GLU A 50 -3.63 -2.67 7.15
N ARG A 51 -3.08 -3.36 8.16
CA ARG A 51 -2.77 -2.69 9.42
C ARG A 51 -1.74 -1.58 9.21
N PHE A 52 -0.78 -1.81 8.32
CA PHE A 52 0.17 -0.76 8.00
C PHE A 52 -0.54 0.45 7.39
N PHE A 53 -1.42 0.22 6.42
CA PHE A 53 -2.13 1.32 5.77
C PHE A 53 -3.02 2.10 6.74
N ARG A 54 -3.43 1.46 7.84
CA ARG A 54 -4.28 2.11 8.85
C ARG A 54 -3.50 2.69 10.01
N SER A 55 -2.18 2.55 9.99
CA SER A 55 -1.34 2.93 11.13
C SER A 55 -1.06 4.43 11.13
N GLU A 56 -0.66 4.93 12.30
CA GLU A 56 -0.21 6.30 12.39
C GLU A 56 1.07 6.52 11.60
N TRP A 57 1.92 5.52 11.56
CA TRP A 57 3.15 5.63 10.79
C TRP A 57 2.84 5.90 9.32
N TYR A 58 1.89 5.16 8.76
CA TYR A 58 1.49 5.40 7.38
C TYR A 58 1.06 6.86 7.18
N GLN A 59 0.32 7.40 8.15
CA GLN A 59 -0.16 8.77 8.04
C GLN A 59 0.96 9.80 8.01
N THR A 60 2.11 9.46 8.59
CA THR A 60 3.25 10.37 8.51
C THR A 60 3.98 10.26 7.19
N LEU A 61 3.77 9.19 6.45
CA LEU A 61 4.49 8.96 5.19
C LEU A 61 3.79 9.57 3.99
N THR A 62 2.48 9.73 4.06
CA THR A 62 1.73 10.24 2.93
C THR A 62 0.39 10.78 3.42
N SER A 63 -0.18 11.69 2.62
CA SER A 63 -1.51 12.23 2.92
C SER A 63 -2.63 11.43 2.26
N VAL A 64 -2.29 10.39 1.51
CA VAL A 64 -3.31 9.56 0.86
C VAL A 64 -4.02 8.74 1.92
N ASP A 65 -5.36 8.79 1.93
CA ASP A 65 -6.14 8.06 2.91
C ASP A 65 -5.94 6.57 2.77
N GLY A 66 -5.57 5.90 3.87
CA GLY A 66 -5.28 4.47 3.85
C GLY A 66 -6.49 3.62 3.49
N GLU A 67 -7.67 3.97 4.02
CA GLU A 67 -8.88 3.20 3.69
C GLU A 67 -9.24 3.33 2.22
N TYR A 68 -9.10 4.53 1.69
CA TYR A 68 -9.34 4.71 0.26
C TYR A 68 -8.42 3.82 -0.56
N LEU A 69 -7.16 3.78 -0.18
CA LEU A 69 -6.18 3.00 -0.92
C LEU A 69 -6.49 1.51 -0.83
N ILE A 70 -6.82 1.02 0.36
CA ILE A 70 -7.19 -0.38 0.53
C ILE A 70 -8.35 -0.74 -0.38
N ASN A 71 -9.40 0.07 -0.35
CA ASN A 71 -10.59 -0.21 -1.14
C ASN A 71 -10.31 -0.17 -2.63
N ARG A 72 -9.48 0.77 -3.04
CA ARG A 72 -9.12 0.88 -4.44
C ARG A 72 -8.35 -0.35 -4.91
N LEU A 73 -7.40 -0.81 -4.11
CA LEU A 73 -6.60 -1.97 -4.49
C LEU A 73 -7.41 -3.25 -4.46
N ARG A 74 -8.35 -3.37 -3.52
CA ARG A 74 -9.24 -4.51 -3.51
C ARG A 74 -10.11 -4.55 -4.76
N ARG A 75 -10.58 -3.40 -5.18
CA ARG A 75 -11.41 -3.31 -6.38
C ARG A 75 -10.62 -3.72 -7.61
N GLU A 76 -9.37 -3.29 -7.69
CA GLU A 76 -8.50 -3.72 -8.78
C GLU A 76 -8.35 -5.23 -8.81
N ALA A 77 -8.12 -5.82 -7.65
CA ALA A 77 -7.85 -7.24 -7.57
C ALA A 77 -9.07 -8.07 -7.96
N SER A 78 -10.27 -7.56 -7.71
CA SER A 78 -11.47 -8.28 -8.05
C SER A 78 -11.81 -8.20 -9.53
N GLY A 79 -11.04 -7.42 -10.29
CA GLY A 79 -11.28 -7.27 -11.71
C GLY A 79 -12.40 -6.33 -12.05
N THR A 80 -12.91 -5.60 -11.07
CA THR A 80 -13.97 -4.63 -11.30
C THR A 80 -13.38 -3.37 -11.89
N LYS A 81 -14.02 -2.85 -12.90
CA LYS A 81 -13.53 -1.64 -13.54
C LYS A 81 -14.12 -0.40 -12.95
#